data_67c711730cfe94acf145fb450cc86bfa
#
_entry.id   67c711730cfe94acf145fb450cc86bfa
#
_cell.length_a   1.000
_cell.length_b   1.000
_cell.length_c   1.000
_cell.angle_alpha   90.00
_cell.angle_beta   90.00
_cell.angle_gamma   90.00
#
_symmetry.space_group_name_H-M   'P 1'
#
loop_
_entity.id
_entity.type
_entity.pdbx_description
1 polymer ?
#
loop_
_entity_poly.entity_id
_entity_poly.type
_entity_poly.pdbx_seq_one_letter_code
_entity_poly.pdbx_strand_id
1 'polypeptide(L)'
;MYCGVILLVSFVLPVIQLIVWVVAHWQQGDVSALLQPMGNSLVIGLVGAVLVMVVALLLVIAKRSDKSLFATILMRITTLGYAIPGSVLAIGIFIPIAAMDNLLLQFLPVSDGTTAVIKGTLIVMLLAYIIRFLALAVSSIEAGFERVRPSLVESAVILNVRGVALIRRLYIPLVKSSLGVAVLMVFVDLMKEMPITLMTRPSDWDTLAVRIYAFTMEGQFQQAALPALVIILAGLLPVILFSKESNVT
;
A
#
# COMPACT_ATOMS: atom_id res chain seq x y z
N MET A 1 7.73 31.48 -9.24
CA MET A 1 7.06 32.19 -8.14
C MET A 1 5.75 31.51 -7.71
N TYR A 2 4.79 31.24 -8.61
CA TYR A 2 3.50 30.60 -8.27
C TYR A 2 3.63 29.20 -7.63
N CYS A 3 4.49 28.32 -8.18
CA CYS A 3 4.70 26.98 -7.60
C CYS A 3 5.21 27.03 -6.15
N GLY A 4 6.07 27.99 -5.82
CA GLY A 4 6.58 28.17 -4.45
C GLY A 4 5.48 28.60 -3.48
N VAL A 5 4.59 29.51 -3.89
CA VAL A 5 3.45 29.93 -3.06
C VAL A 5 2.47 28.78 -2.84
N ILE A 6 2.16 28.02 -3.88
CA ILE A 6 1.29 26.83 -3.75
C ILE A 6 1.89 25.83 -2.78
N LEU A 7 3.17 25.51 -2.92
CA LEU A 7 3.85 24.57 -2.01
C LEU A 7 3.88 25.08 -0.57
N LEU A 8 4.12 26.36 -0.37
CA LEU A 8 4.14 26.99 0.95
C LEU A 8 2.76 26.89 1.61
N VAL A 9 1.69 27.22 0.91
CA VAL A 9 0.34 27.23 1.48
C VAL A 9 -0.20 25.79 1.67
N SER A 10 0.03 24.89 0.70
CA SER A 10 -0.57 23.55 0.73
C SER A 10 0.21 22.53 1.56
N PHE A 11 1.50 22.73 1.78
CA PHE A 11 2.35 21.78 2.51
C PHE A 11 3.04 22.42 3.72
N VAL A 12 3.77 23.52 3.53
CA VAL A 12 4.61 24.07 4.59
C VAL A 12 3.78 24.62 5.76
N LEU A 13 2.72 25.38 5.48
CA LEU A 13 1.85 25.92 6.53
C LEU A 13 1.15 24.81 7.37
N PRO A 14 0.51 23.80 6.77
CA PRO A 14 -0.05 22.68 7.55
C PRO A 14 1.00 21.94 8.38
N VAL A 15 2.20 21.70 7.85
CA VAL A 15 3.27 21.04 8.60
C VAL A 15 3.73 21.90 9.79
N ILE A 16 3.89 23.21 9.60
CA ILE A 16 4.23 24.13 10.71
C ILE A 16 3.15 24.08 11.79
N GLN A 17 1.85 24.11 11.39
CA GLN A 17 0.75 24.03 12.33
C GLN A 17 0.78 22.73 13.15
N LEU A 18 1.05 21.57 12.51
CA LEU A 18 1.21 20.30 13.20
C LEU A 18 2.37 20.34 14.20
N ILE A 19 3.50 20.92 13.82
CA ILE A 19 4.67 21.08 14.71
C ILE A 19 4.31 21.94 15.92
N VAL A 20 3.63 23.06 15.70
CA VAL A 20 3.20 23.96 16.79
C VAL A 20 2.27 23.21 17.76
N TRP A 21 1.33 22.43 17.28
CA TRP A 21 0.43 21.63 18.12
C TRP A 21 1.18 20.55 18.90
N VAL A 22 2.13 19.86 18.29
CA VAL A 22 2.96 18.86 18.99
C VAL A 22 3.78 19.50 20.09
N VAL A 23 4.45 20.64 19.83
CA VAL A 23 5.25 21.33 20.84
C VAL A 23 4.38 21.86 21.99
N ALA A 24 3.24 22.46 21.67
CA ALA A 24 2.33 23.01 22.68
C ALA A 24 1.71 21.94 23.60
N HIS A 25 1.51 20.72 23.10
CA HIS A 25 0.82 19.66 23.85
C HIS A 25 1.73 18.47 24.17
N TRP A 26 3.07 18.63 24.06
CA TRP A 26 4.03 17.55 24.27
C TRP A 26 3.90 16.85 25.63
N GLN A 27 3.59 17.58 26.69
CA GLN A 27 3.45 17.04 28.04
C GLN A 27 2.12 16.29 28.26
N GLN A 28 1.12 16.49 27.42
CA GLN A 28 -0.21 15.85 27.51
C GLN A 28 -0.34 14.63 26.60
N GLY A 29 0.59 14.44 25.66
CA GLY A 29 0.57 13.34 24.71
C GLY A 29 1.20 12.07 25.29
N ASP A 30 0.45 10.98 25.33
CA ASP A 30 1.02 9.67 25.63
C ASP A 30 1.70 9.09 24.38
N VAL A 31 3.01 9.40 24.26
CA VAL A 31 3.83 8.88 23.15
C VAL A 31 3.86 7.35 23.16
N SER A 32 3.77 6.73 24.35
CA SER A 32 3.81 5.27 24.47
C SER A 32 2.58 4.61 23.79
N ALA A 33 1.43 5.25 23.85
CA ALA A 33 0.20 4.78 23.18
C ALA A 33 0.28 4.82 21.64
N LEU A 34 1.23 5.55 21.07
CA LEU A 34 1.43 5.62 19.60
C LEU A 34 2.46 4.61 19.08
N LEU A 35 3.27 4.00 19.96
CA LEU A 35 4.33 3.07 19.52
C LEU A 35 3.74 1.85 18.80
N GLN A 36 2.66 1.26 19.32
CA GLN A 36 2.02 0.11 18.69
C GLN A 36 1.38 0.49 17.34
N PRO A 37 0.53 1.53 17.20
CA PRO A 37 0.01 1.97 15.91
C PRO A 37 1.10 2.33 14.91
N MET A 38 2.22 2.91 15.35
CA MET A 38 3.37 3.20 14.51
C MET A 38 4.04 1.92 13.98
N GLY A 39 4.30 0.96 14.88
CA GLY A 39 4.84 -0.35 14.50
C GLY A 39 3.92 -1.08 13.51
N ASN A 40 2.61 -1.12 13.80
CA ASN A 40 1.61 -1.73 12.93
C ASN A 40 1.59 -1.06 11.55
N SER A 41 1.61 0.29 11.49
CA SER A 41 1.63 1.02 10.22
C SER A 41 2.84 0.68 9.38
N LEU A 42 4.04 0.65 9.99
CA LEU A 42 5.29 0.33 9.28
C LEU A 42 5.31 -1.11 8.79
N VAL A 43 4.94 -2.07 9.64
CA VAL A 43 4.92 -3.50 9.29
C VAL A 43 3.92 -3.77 8.18
N ILE A 44 2.68 -3.31 8.34
CA ILE A 44 1.63 -3.54 7.36
C ILE A 44 1.89 -2.78 6.07
N GLY A 45 2.40 -1.55 6.16
CA GLY A 45 2.80 -0.76 5.00
C GLY A 45 3.88 -1.47 4.18
N LEU A 46 4.93 -1.98 4.84
CA LEU A 46 6.02 -2.68 4.17
C LEU A 46 5.59 -4.05 3.63
N VAL A 47 4.95 -4.87 4.45
CA VAL A 47 4.47 -6.21 4.03
C VAL A 47 3.45 -6.08 2.90
N GLY A 48 2.48 -5.16 3.04
CA GLY A 48 1.48 -4.88 2.02
C GLY A 48 2.11 -4.40 0.71
N ALA A 49 3.06 -3.45 0.77
CA ALA A 49 3.74 -2.94 -0.42
C ALA A 49 4.53 -4.04 -1.15
N VAL A 50 5.25 -4.89 -0.41
CA VAL A 50 6.00 -6.02 -1.00
C VAL A 50 5.03 -7.04 -1.63
N LEU A 51 3.94 -7.38 -0.96
CA LEU A 51 2.94 -8.31 -1.50
C LEU A 51 2.29 -7.75 -2.77
N VAL A 52 1.87 -6.49 -2.76
CA VAL A 52 1.29 -5.82 -3.94
C VAL A 52 2.29 -5.81 -5.09
N MET A 53 3.55 -5.47 -4.82
CA MET A 53 4.63 -5.48 -5.83
C MET A 53 4.85 -6.87 -6.41
N VAL A 54 4.88 -7.93 -5.60
CA VAL A 54 5.06 -9.31 -6.06
C VAL A 54 3.91 -9.73 -6.97
N VAL A 55 2.66 -9.48 -6.57
CA VAL A 55 1.47 -9.77 -7.38
C VAL A 55 1.50 -8.98 -8.69
N ALA A 56 1.83 -7.69 -8.65
CA ALA A 56 1.96 -6.84 -9.83
C ALA A 56 3.04 -7.35 -10.78
N LEU A 57 4.21 -7.73 -10.27
CA LEU A 57 5.30 -8.29 -11.07
C LEU A 57 4.85 -9.57 -11.80
N LEU A 58 4.19 -10.48 -11.09
CA LEU A 58 3.68 -11.73 -11.68
C LEU A 58 2.67 -11.45 -12.79
N LEU A 59 1.76 -10.49 -12.59
CA LEU A 59 0.77 -10.10 -13.59
C LEU A 59 1.42 -9.48 -14.84
N VAL A 60 2.40 -8.58 -14.65
CA VAL A 60 3.11 -7.94 -15.79
C VAL A 60 3.89 -8.99 -16.58
N ILE A 61 4.55 -9.94 -15.90
CA ILE A 61 5.27 -11.04 -16.59
C ILE A 61 4.29 -11.95 -17.33
N ALA A 62 3.16 -12.32 -16.71
CA ALA A 62 2.13 -13.14 -17.35
C ALA A 62 1.59 -12.48 -18.62
N LYS A 63 1.25 -11.18 -18.56
CA LYS A 63 0.82 -10.41 -19.74
C LYS A 63 1.86 -10.38 -20.87
N ARG A 64 3.14 -10.29 -20.52
CA ARG A 64 4.22 -10.33 -21.54
C ARG A 64 4.39 -11.69 -22.20
N SER A 65 4.12 -12.75 -21.46
CA SER A 65 4.21 -14.13 -21.95
C SER A 65 2.97 -14.55 -22.76
N ASP A 66 1.80 -14.02 -22.38
CA ASP A 66 0.53 -14.29 -23.02
C ASP A 66 -0.10 -13.00 -23.57
N LYS A 67 -0.21 -12.89 -24.88
CA LYS A 67 -0.83 -11.76 -25.60
C LYS A 67 -2.33 -11.97 -25.82
N SER A 68 -2.96 -12.91 -25.11
CA SER A 68 -4.39 -13.20 -25.26
C SER A 68 -5.27 -12.01 -24.86
N LEU A 69 -6.49 -12.00 -25.38
CA LEU A 69 -7.51 -11.03 -24.99
C LEU A 69 -7.80 -11.12 -23.49
N PHE A 70 -7.78 -12.34 -22.93
CA PHE A 70 -7.99 -12.58 -21.49
C PHE A 70 -6.94 -11.87 -20.63
N ALA A 71 -5.63 -12.01 -20.94
CA ALA A 71 -4.57 -11.31 -20.24
C ALA A 71 -4.74 -9.78 -20.30
N THR A 72 -5.18 -9.27 -21.45
CA THR A 72 -5.44 -7.83 -21.63
C THR A 72 -6.62 -7.35 -20.79
N ILE A 73 -7.71 -8.11 -20.73
CA ILE A 73 -8.89 -7.79 -19.89
C ILE A 73 -8.50 -7.83 -18.41
N LEU A 74 -7.78 -8.87 -17.98
CA LEU A 74 -7.33 -9.01 -16.59
C LEU A 74 -6.51 -7.78 -16.15
N MET A 75 -5.57 -7.34 -16.99
CA MET A 75 -4.78 -6.11 -16.70
C MET A 75 -5.65 -4.85 -16.62
N ARG A 76 -6.68 -4.72 -17.44
CA ARG A 76 -7.62 -3.59 -17.34
C ARG A 76 -8.43 -3.62 -16.04
N ILE A 77 -8.87 -4.82 -15.62
CA ILE A 77 -9.59 -4.97 -14.35
C ILE A 77 -8.70 -4.54 -13.16
N THR A 78 -7.39 -4.84 -13.18
CA THR A 78 -6.50 -4.45 -12.09
C THR A 78 -6.41 -2.93 -11.89
N THR A 79 -6.64 -2.14 -12.94
CA THR A 79 -6.60 -0.67 -12.86
C THR A 79 -7.85 -0.08 -12.19
N LEU A 80 -8.96 -0.82 -12.14
CA LEU A 80 -10.22 -0.34 -11.57
C LEU A 80 -10.16 -0.15 -10.06
N GLY A 81 -9.39 -0.98 -9.36
CA GLY A 81 -9.29 -0.93 -7.89
C GLY A 81 -8.83 0.43 -7.35
N TYR A 82 -7.91 1.09 -8.04
CA TYR A 82 -7.42 2.41 -7.64
C TYR A 82 -8.39 3.55 -7.99
N ALA A 83 -9.19 3.39 -9.02
CA ALA A 83 -10.19 4.39 -9.45
C ALA A 83 -11.40 4.46 -8.50
N ILE A 84 -11.70 3.39 -7.77
CA ILE A 84 -12.82 3.33 -6.84
C ILE A 84 -12.45 4.05 -5.53
N PRO A 85 -13.33 4.92 -4.98
CA PRO A 85 -13.11 5.50 -3.66
C PRO A 85 -12.85 4.44 -2.58
N GLY A 86 -11.87 4.68 -1.69
CA GLY A 86 -11.47 3.69 -0.68
C GLY A 86 -12.61 3.21 0.22
N SER A 87 -13.50 4.11 0.62
CA SER A 87 -14.68 3.78 1.43
C SER A 87 -15.67 2.85 0.69
N VAL A 88 -15.89 3.07 -0.60
CA VAL A 88 -16.76 2.22 -1.43
C VAL A 88 -16.14 0.85 -1.59
N LEU A 89 -14.84 0.78 -1.88
CA LEU A 89 -14.12 -0.48 -2.01
C LEU A 89 -14.11 -1.25 -0.68
N ALA A 90 -13.91 -0.56 0.45
CA ALA A 90 -13.93 -1.17 1.78
C ALA A 90 -15.28 -1.86 2.05
N ILE A 91 -16.40 -1.17 1.78
CA ILE A 91 -17.74 -1.74 1.91
C ILE A 91 -17.94 -2.92 0.94
N GLY A 92 -17.51 -2.75 -0.31
CA GLY A 92 -17.62 -3.79 -1.35
C GLY A 92 -16.85 -5.07 -1.02
N ILE A 93 -15.76 -4.98 -0.25
CA ILE A 93 -15.01 -6.14 0.24
C ILE A 93 -15.62 -6.69 1.54
N PHE A 94 -16.00 -5.80 2.46
CA PHE A 94 -16.50 -6.20 3.76
C PHE A 94 -17.80 -7.00 3.69
N ILE A 95 -18.76 -6.60 2.85
CA ILE A 95 -20.08 -7.27 2.73
C ILE A 95 -19.94 -8.74 2.30
N PRO A 96 -19.24 -9.09 1.20
CA PRO A 96 -19.04 -10.48 0.81
C PRO A 96 -18.28 -11.30 1.86
N ILE A 97 -17.26 -10.73 2.49
CA ILE A 97 -16.50 -11.40 3.55
C ILE A 97 -17.39 -11.69 4.77
N ALA A 98 -18.23 -10.74 5.19
CA ALA A 98 -19.17 -10.95 6.27
C ALA A 98 -20.23 -12.02 5.93
N ALA A 99 -20.70 -12.05 4.68
CA ALA A 99 -21.60 -13.12 4.22
C ALA A 99 -20.92 -14.50 4.23
N MET A 100 -19.66 -14.59 3.79
CA MET A 100 -18.89 -15.83 3.87
C MET A 100 -18.67 -16.27 5.31
N ASP A 101 -18.35 -15.36 6.24
CA ASP A 101 -18.22 -15.69 7.65
C ASP A 101 -19.51 -16.26 8.23
N ASN A 102 -20.65 -15.66 7.93
CA ASN A 102 -21.95 -16.15 8.38
C ASN A 102 -22.25 -17.58 7.85
N LEU A 103 -21.85 -17.89 6.62
CA LEU A 103 -21.96 -19.23 6.08
C LEU A 103 -21.00 -20.21 6.79
N LEU A 104 -19.75 -19.82 6.99
CA LEU A 104 -18.75 -20.67 7.66
C LEU A 104 -19.16 -21.01 9.10
N LEU A 105 -19.70 -20.06 9.85
CA LEU A 105 -20.18 -20.24 11.21
C LEU A 105 -21.36 -21.25 11.29
N GLN A 106 -22.14 -21.43 10.21
CA GLN A 106 -23.20 -22.43 10.16
C GLN A 106 -22.67 -23.87 10.01
N PHE A 107 -21.50 -24.03 9.37
CA PHE A 107 -20.93 -25.33 9.04
C PHE A 107 -19.79 -25.78 9.96
N LEU A 108 -19.17 -24.85 10.67
CA LEU A 108 -18.06 -25.14 11.57
C LEU A 108 -18.58 -25.29 13.01
N PRO A 109 -18.15 -26.34 13.76
CA PRO A 109 -18.43 -26.44 15.18
C PRO A 109 -17.52 -25.45 15.94
N VAL A 110 -17.92 -24.18 15.94
CA VAL A 110 -17.16 -23.11 16.59
C VAL A 110 -17.69 -22.94 18.01
N SER A 111 -16.78 -22.66 18.95
CA SER A 111 -17.15 -22.44 20.36
C SER A 111 -18.13 -21.26 20.49
N ASP A 112 -19.06 -21.38 21.46
CA ASP A 112 -20.01 -20.33 21.78
C ASP A 112 -19.32 -18.98 21.99
N GLY A 113 -19.78 -17.95 21.22
CA GLY A 113 -19.23 -16.59 21.24
C GLY A 113 -18.32 -16.19 20.08
N THR A 114 -17.96 -17.11 19.16
CA THR A 114 -17.21 -16.75 17.96
C THR A 114 -18.10 -16.04 16.96
N THR A 115 -17.82 -14.77 16.68
CA THR A 115 -18.62 -13.93 15.76
C THR A 115 -17.98 -13.75 14.39
N ALA A 116 -16.76 -14.23 14.20
CA ALA A 116 -16.01 -14.09 12.97
C ALA A 116 -14.91 -15.15 12.82
N VAL A 117 -14.70 -15.64 11.60
CA VAL A 117 -13.62 -16.56 11.24
C VAL A 117 -12.62 -15.87 10.31
N ILE A 118 -13.11 -15.13 9.33
CA ILE A 118 -12.30 -14.46 8.29
C ILE A 118 -12.30 -12.95 8.48
N LYS A 119 -13.45 -12.33 8.76
CA LYS A 119 -13.54 -10.87 8.96
C LYS A 119 -12.67 -10.43 10.14
N GLY A 120 -12.01 -9.28 10.01
CA GLY A 120 -11.08 -8.79 11.01
C GLY A 120 -9.78 -9.58 11.10
N THR A 121 -9.36 -10.23 10.02
CA THR A 121 -8.04 -10.86 9.91
C THR A 121 -7.09 -10.03 9.05
N LEU A 122 -5.78 -10.13 9.32
CA LEU A 122 -4.75 -9.49 8.49
C LEU A 122 -4.81 -9.94 7.03
N ILE A 123 -5.27 -11.16 6.76
CA ILE A 123 -5.38 -11.71 5.40
C ILE A 123 -6.39 -10.90 4.60
N VAL A 124 -7.56 -10.63 5.14
CA VAL A 124 -8.61 -9.83 4.46
C VAL A 124 -8.12 -8.41 4.22
N MET A 125 -7.45 -7.81 5.20
CA MET A 125 -6.89 -6.47 5.06
C MET A 125 -5.82 -6.41 3.97
N LEU A 126 -4.88 -7.37 3.93
CA LEU A 126 -3.85 -7.44 2.90
C LEU A 126 -4.44 -7.72 1.51
N LEU A 127 -5.47 -8.58 1.42
CA LEU A 127 -6.18 -8.81 0.16
C LEU A 127 -6.84 -7.52 -0.35
N ALA A 128 -7.47 -6.76 0.54
CA ALA A 128 -8.09 -5.48 0.20
C ALA A 128 -7.06 -4.45 -0.29
N TYR A 129 -5.87 -4.43 0.32
CA TYR A 129 -4.76 -3.60 -0.13
C TYR A 129 -4.24 -4.01 -1.51
N ILE A 130 -4.11 -5.32 -1.78
CA ILE A 130 -3.74 -5.80 -3.12
C ILE A 130 -4.76 -5.28 -4.13
N ILE A 131 -6.06 -5.48 -3.91
CA ILE A 131 -7.11 -5.03 -4.85
C ILE A 131 -7.01 -3.52 -5.11
N ARG A 132 -6.76 -2.71 -4.08
CA ARG A 132 -6.71 -1.26 -4.21
C ARG A 132 -5.45 -0.76 -4.89
N PHE A 133 -4.28 -1.24 -4.47
CA PHE A 133 -3.00 -0.64 -4.85
C PHE A 133 -2.29 -1.35 -6.00
N LEU A 134 -2.89 -2.44 -6.52
CA LEU A 134 -2.31 -3.23 -7.61
C LEU A 134 -2.04 -2.39 -8.86
N ALA A 135 -2.95 -1.49 -9.22
CA ALA A 135 -2.81 -0.59 -10.37
C ALA A 135 -1.55 0.29 -10.28
N LEU A 136 -1.27 0.82 -9.09
CA LEU A 136 -0.13 1.69 -8.84
C LEU A 136 1.20 0.93 -9.03
N ALA A 137 1.29 -0.29 -8.49
CA ALA A 137 2.46 -1.13 -8.66
C ALA A 137 2.64 -1.60 -10.10
N VAL A 138 1.54 -2.02 -10.76
CA VAL A 138 1.55 -2.46 -12.16
C VAL A 138 2.07 -1.35 -13.07
N SER A 139 1.56 -0.11 -12.95
CA SER A 139 2.00 1.01 -13.79
C SER A 139 3.51 1.30 -13.63
N SER A 140 4.02 1.28 -12.40
CA SER A 140 5.44 1.48 -12.13
C SER A 140 6.33 0.39 -12.72
N ILE A 141 5.87 -0.87 -12.62
CA ILE A 141 6.61 -2.03 -13.13
C ILE A 141 6.54 -2.08 -14.66
N GLU A 142 5.38 -1.83 -15.29
CA GLU A 142 5.24 -1.77 -16.75
C GLU A 142 6.19 -0.73 -17.35
N ALA A 143 6.28 0.47 -16.79
CA ALA A 143 7.21 1.50 -17.22
C ALA A 143 8.68 1.03 -17.16
N GLY A 144 9.04 0.18 -16.18
CA GLY A 144 10.34 -0.47 -16.12
C GLY A 144 10.56 -1.48 -17.24
N PHE A 145 9.55 -2.27 -17.51
CA PHE A 145 9.61 -3.29 -18.58
C PHE A 145 9.63 -2.71 -19.98
N GLU A 146 9.11 -1.50 -20.23
CA GLU A 146 9.21 -0.82 -21.53
C GLU A 146 10.66 -0.57 -21.96
N ARG A 147 11.57 -0.45 -21.00
CA ARG A 147 13.02 -0.31 -21.24
C ARG A 147 13.72 -1.62 -21.59
N VAL A 148 13.07 -2.76 -21.36
CA VAL A 148 13.64 -4.09 -21.65
C VAL A 148 13.42 -4.45 -23.12
N ARG A 149 14.48 -4.40 -23.92
CA ARG A 149 14.44 -4.69 -25.36
C ARG A 149 14.07 -6.17 -25.60
N PRO A 150 13.20 -6.48 -26.59
CA PRO A 150 12.85 -7.86 -26.94
C PRO A 150 14.06 -8.73 -27.28
N SER A 151 15.07 -8.16 -27.93
CA SER A 151 16.30 -8.87 -28.31
C SER A 151 17.08 -9.46 -27.12
N LEU A 152 17.01 -8.83 -25.94
CA LEU A 152 17.61 -9.38 -24.71
C LEU A 152 16.89 -10.65 -24.25
N VAL A 153 15.58 -10.68 -24.38
CA VAL A 153 14.77 -11.85 -24.03
C VAL A 153 15.04 -13.00 -25.01
N GLU A 154 15.10 -12.70 -26.31
CA GLU A 154 15.40 -13.67 -27.36
C GLU A 154 16.81 -14.28 -27.19
N SER A 155 17.80 -13.45 -26.89
CA SER A 155 19.19 -13.91 -26.61
C SER A 155 19.23 -14.82 -25.37
N ALA A 156 18.49 -14.49 -24.30
CA ALA A 156 18.40 -15.32 -23.11
C ALA A 156 17.77 -16.69 -23.42
N VAL A 157 16.72 -16.71 -24.26
CA VAL A 157 16.04 -17.94 -24.68
C VAL A 157 16.99 -18.84 -25.53
N ILE A 158 17.80 -18.24 -26.41
CA ILE A 158 18.84 -18.97 -27.20
C ILE A 158 19.85 -19.61 -26.25
N LEU A 159 20.23 -18.93 -25.17
CA LEU A 159 21.10 -19.44 -24.10
C LEU A 159 20.40 -20.41 -23.15
N ASN A 160 19.21 -20.91 -23.51
CA ASN A 160 18.39 -21.82 -22.71
C ASN A 160 17.97 -21.29 -21.34
N VAL A 161 17.95 -19.94 -21.14
CA VAL A 161 17.42 -19.28 -19.94
C VAL A 161 15.93 -19.04 -20.13
N ARG A 162 15.08 -19.87 -19.50
CA ARG A 162 13.61 -19.85 -19.65
C ARG A 162 12.90 -19.90 -18.28
N GLY A 163 11.61 -19.61 -18.26
CA GLY A 163 10.74 -19.72 -17.08
C GLY A 163 11.26 -18.91 -15.89
N VAL A 164 11.35 -19.53 -14.73
CA VAL A 164 11.80 -18.89 -13.48
C VAL A 164 13.24 -18.36 -13.58
N ALA A 165 14.09 -19.06 -14.34
CA ALA A 165 15.47 -18.60 -14.57
C ALA A 165 15.51 -17.27 -15.34
N LEU A 166 14.62 -17.07 -16.32
CA LEU A 166 14.47 -15.81 -17.06
C LEU A 166 14.02 -14.67 -16.14
N ILE A 167 13.06 -14.95 -15.26
CA ILE A 167 12.59 -13.97 -14.27
C ILE A 167 13.73 -13.53 -13.36
N ARG A 168 14.44 -14.50 -12.75
CA ARG A 168 15.46 -14.23 -11.74
C ARG A 168 16.74 -13.63 -12.30
N ARG A 169 17.18 -14.10 -13.49
CA ARG A 169 18.48 -13.72 -14.07
C ARG A 169 18.40 -12.53 -15.02
N LEU A 170 17.24 -12.29 -15.64
CA LEU A 170 17.06 -11.21 -16.61
C LEU A 170 16.07 -10.15 -16.11
N TYR A 171 14.81 -10.51 -15.84
CA TYR A 171 13.79 -9.51 -15.57
C TYR A 171 14.06 -8.77 -14.26
N ILE A 172 14.17 -9.46 -13.12
CA ILE A 172 14.36 -8.82 -11.81
C ILE A 172 15.56 -7.86 -11.80
N PRO A 173 16.78 -8.24 -12.28
CA PRO A 173 17.91 -7.31 -12.30
C PRO A 173 17.71 -6.09 -13.18
N LEU A 174 17.01 -6.24 -14.32
CA LEU A 174 16.78 -5.13 -15.26
C LEU A 174 15.73 -4.14 -14.75
N VAL A 175 14.70 -4.62 -14.04
CA VAL A 175 13.60 -3.78 -13.53
C VAL A 175 13.70 -3.47 -12.05
N LYS A 176 14.82 -3.78 -11.39
CA LYS A 176 15.00 -3.62 -9.93
C LYS A 176 14.65 -2.20 -9.42
N SER A 177 15.03 -1.17 -10.17
CA SER A 177 14.73 0.22 -9.82
C SER A 177 13.21 0.47 -9.86
N SER A 178 12.50 -0.03 -10.88
CA SER A 178 11.04 0.10 -10.98
C SER A 178 10.31 -0.71 -9.92
N LEU A 179 10.85 -1.87 -9.50
CA LEU A 179 10.33 -2.62 -8.36
C LEU A 179 10.47 -1.82 -7.07
N GLY A 180 11.63 -1.18 -6.84
CA GLY A 180 11.84 -0.30 -5.71
C GLY A 180 10.87 0.89 -5.69
N VAL A 181 10.66 1.54 -6.84
CA VAL A 181 9.67 2.62 -6.99
C VAL A 181 8.25 2.12 -6.70
N ALA A 182 7.88 0.93 -7.21
CA ALA A 182 6.57 0.34 -6.95
C ALA A 182 6.33 0.11 -5.45
N VAL A 183 7.30 -0.52 -4.75
CA VAL A 183 7.23 -0.73 -3.30
C VAL A 183 7.11 0.60 -2.55
N LEU A 184 7.92 1.59 -2.92
CA LEU A 184 7.93 2.90 -2.27
C LEU A 184 6.59 3.62 -2.44
N MET A 185 6.06 3.68 -3.66
CA MET A 185 4.77 4.34 -3.93
C MET A 185 3.63 3.67 -3.17
N VAL A 186 3.56 2.33 -3.22
CA VAL A 186 2.51 1.59 -2.50
C VAL A 186 2.68 1.73 -1.00
N PHE A 187 3.90 1.70 -0.47
CA PHE A 187 4.17 1.90 0.96
C PHE A 187 3.65 3.26 1.44
N VAL A 188 3.99 4.34 0.73
CA VAL A 188 3.55 5.70 1.09
C VAL A 188 2.02 5.81 1.05
N ASP A 189 1.37 5.19 0.08
CA ASP A 189 -0.09 5.18 -0.01
C ASP A 189 -0.73 4.33 1.09
N LEU A 190 -0.16 3.18 1.45
CA LEU A 190 -0.62 2.35 2.56
C LEU A 190 -0.50 3.05 3.92
N MET A 191 0.57 3.83 4.15
CA MET A 191 0.75 4.57 5.41
C MET A 191 -0.39 5.54 5.73
N LYS A 192 -1.04 6.08 4.70
CA LYS A 192 -2.17 7.02 4.82
C LYS A 192 -3.54 6.38 4.57
N GLU A 193 -3.58 5.04 4.28
CA GLU A 193 -4.84 4.37 3.99
C GLU A 193 -5.65 4.13 5.26
N MET A 194 -6.80 4.81 5.36
CA MET A 194 -7.67 4.73 6.52
C MET A 194 -8.96 3.94 6.25
N PRO A 195 -9.74 4.19 5.19
CA PRO A 195 -11.07 3.59 5.01
C PRO A 195 -11.06 2.06 4.96
N ILE A 196 -10.16 1.46 4.19
CA ILE A 196 -10.05 0.00 4.08
C ILE A 196 -9.55 -0.57 5.41
N THR A 197 -8.49 0.03 5.97
CA THR A 197 -7.91 -0.40 7.24
C THR A 197 -8.95 -0.39 8.35
N LEU A 198 -9.72 0.67 8.49
CA LEU A 198 -10.74 0.82 9.53
C LEU A 198 -11.78 -0.31 9.48
N MET A 199 -12.19 -0.74 8.28
CA MET A 199 -13.24 -1.75 8.10
C MET A 199 -12.72 -3.19 8.12
N THR A 200 -11.45 -3.42 7.81
CA THR A 200 -10.92 -4.79 7.62
C THR A 200 -9.89 -5.21 8.65
N ARG A 201 -9.35 -4.30 9.45
CA ARG A 201 -8.32 -4.58 10.44
C ARG A 201 -8.81 -5.49 11.57
N PRO A 202 -7.93 -6.31 12.16
CA PRO A 202 -8.18 -6.93 13.46
C PRO A 202 -8.30 -5.89 14.58
N SER A 203 -8.94 -6.27 15.69
CA SER A 203 -9.23 -5.33 16.81
C SER A 203 -7.99 -4.66 17.39
N ASP A 204 -6.84 -5.36 17.43
CA ASP A 204 -5.60 -4.87 18.04
C ASP A 204 -4.62 -4.27 17.01
N TRP A 205 -5.03 -4.11 15.76
CA TRP A 205 -4.19 -3.64 14.66
C TRP A 205 -4.52 -2.21 14.23
N ASP A 206 -4.56 -1.29 15.19
CA ASP A 206 -4.65 0.13 14.87
C ASP A 206 -3.43 0.60 14.09
N THR A 207 -3.67 1.42 13.08
CA THR A 207 -2.63 2.13 12.34
C THR A 207 -2.64 3.62 12.70
N LEU A 208 -1.56 4.34 12.37
CA LEU A 208 -1.52 5.79 12.60
C LEU A 208 -2.65 6.53 11.87
N ALA A 209 -2.99 6.12 10.63
CA ALA A 209 -4.08 6.72 9.86
C ALA A 209 -5.44 6.55 10.56
N VAL A 210 -5.70 5.37 11.13
CA VAL A 210 -6.92 5.10 11.91
C VAL A 210 -6.95 5.91 13.21
N ARG A 211 -5.80 6.05 13.90
CA ARG A 211 -5.70 6.88 15.12
C ARG A 211 -5.92 8.37 14.83
N ILE A 212 -5.37 8.88 13.73
CA ILE A 212 -5.64 10.27 13.29
C ILE A 212 -7.13 10.45 13.05
N TYR A 213 -7.77 9.51 12.36
CA TYR A 213 -9.20 9.56 12.13
C TYR A 213 -10.01 9.57 13.44
N ALA A 214 -9.68 8.68 14.38
CA ALA A 214 -10.35 8.63 15.67
C ALA A 214 -10.24 9.96 16.43
N PHE A 215 -9.03 10.52 16.57
CA PHE A 215 -8.82 11.82 17.21
C PHE A 215 -9.58 12.96 16.51
N THR A 216 -9.61 12.97 15.18
CA THR A 216 -10.32 14.01 14.42
C THR A 216 -11.84 13.91 14.60
N MET A 217 -12.38 12.70 14.67
CA MET A 217 -13.83 12.49 14.93
C MET A 217 -14.25 12.92 16.33
N GLU A 218 -13.35 12.84 17.30
CA GLU A 218 -13.54 13.31 18.68
C GLU A 218 -13.25 14.82 18.85
N GLY A 219 -12.87 15.52 17.78
CA GLY A 219 -12.48 16.93 17.83
C GLY A 219 -11.10 17.21 18.46
N GLN A 220 -10.31 16.16 18.69
CA GLN A 220 -8.98 16.22 19.33
C GLN A 220 -7.87 16.46 18.31
N PHE A 221 -7.97 17.51 17.51
CA PHE A 221 -7.03 17.80 16.39
C PHE A 221 -5.56 17.93 16.84
N GLN A 222 -5.32 18.41 18.05
CA GLN A 222 -3.98 18.57 18.59
C GLN A 222 -3.32 17.21 18.87
N GLN A 223 -4.09 16.23 19.34
CA GLN A 223 -3.58 14.86 19.57
C GLN A 223 -3.34 14.13 18.26
N ALA A 224 -4.08 14.46 17.18
CA ALA A 224 -3.86 13.93 15.85
C ALA A 224 -2.54 14.43 15.21
N ALA A 225 -1.94 15.51 15.71
CA ALA A 225 -0.79 16.15 15.08
C ALA A 225 0.47 15.27 15.11
N LEU A 226 0.76 14.63 16.24
CA LEU A 226 1.95 13.78 16.37
C LEU A 226 1.91 12.57 15.42
N PRO A 227 0.86 11.72 15.39
CA PRO A 227 0.78 10.64 14.42
C PRO A 227 0.78 11.12 12.96
N ALA A 228 0.21 12.31 12.66
CA ALA A 228 0.25 12.89 11.32
C ALA A 228 1.69 13.25 10.89
N LEU A 229 2.48 13.88 11.78
CA LEU A 229 3.90 14.15 11.51
C LEU A 229 4.70 12.87 11.28
N VAL A 230 4.43 11.80 12.05
CA VAL A 230 5.10 10.51 11.86
C VAL A 230 4.81 9.93 10.48
N ILE A 231 3.56 9.99 9.99
CA ILE A 231 3.22 9.54 8.63
C ILE A 231 3.96 10.39 7.57
N ILE A 232 4.00 11.71 7.74
CA ILE A 232 4.71 12.60 6.81
C ILE A 232 6.18 12.22 6.74
N LEU A 233 6.85 12.03 7.88
CA LEU A 233 8.24 11.64 7.94
C LEU A 233 8.50 10.26 7.35
N ALA A 234 7.66 9.28 7.70
CA ALA A 234 7.75 7.92 7.16
C ALA A 234 7.54 7.87 5.63
N GLY A 235 6.73 8.79 5.07
CA GLY A 235 6.54 8.91 3.62
C GLY A 235 7.68 9.67 2.93
N LEU A 236 8.18 10.75 3.52
CA LEU A 236 9.22 11.58 2.91
C LEU A 236 10.60 10.92 2.91
N LEU A 237 10.96 10.22 4.00
CA LEU A 237 12.28 9.59 4.14
C LEU A 237 12.63 8.64 2.98
N PRO A 238 11.80 7.64 2.64
CA PRO A 238 12.09 6.75 1.53
C PRO A 238 12.15 7.48 0.18
N VAL A 239 11.28 8.48 -0.03
CA VAL A 239 11.25 9.26 -1.28
C VAL A 239 12.56 10.04 -1.47
N ILE A 240 13.07 10.69 -0.42
CA ILE A 240 14.31 11.45 -0.47
C ILE A 240 15.50 10.51 -0.72
N LEU A 241 15.55 9.36 -0.05
CA LEU A 241 16.62 8.38 -0.23
C LEU A 241 16.66 7.84 -1.66
N PHE A 242 15.50 7.47 -2.23
CA PHE A 242 15.40 6.97 -3.59
C PHE A 242 15.75 8.02 -4.65
N SER A 243 15.35 9.28 -4.44
CA SER A 243 15.66 10.36 -5.38
C SER A 243 17.18 10.65 -5.42
N LYS A 244 17.88 10.41 -4.32
CA LYS A 244 19.33 10.62 -4.24
C LYS A 244 20.12 9.54 -4.97
N GLU A 245 19.66 8.28 -4.94
CA GLU A 245 20.28 7.18 -5.70
C GLU A 245 20.06 7.30 -7.21
N SER A 246 18.89 7.81 -7.65
CA SER A 246 18.59 7.98 -9.07
C SER A 246 19.39 9.10 -9.74
N ASN A 247 19.92 10.05 -8.97
CA ASN A 247 20.77 11.14 -9.50
C ASN A 247 22.27 10.77 -9.61
N VAL A 248 22.68 9.58 -9.16
CA VAL A 248 24.09 9.12 -9.17
C VAL A 248 24.35 8.11 -10.30
N THR A 249 23.31 7.68 -10.99
CA THR A 249 23.39 6.77 -12.16
C THR A 249 23.00 7.46 -13.45
#